data_01cd760e5faa23b9eef85ddeaa7f12d6
#
_entry.id   01cd760e5faa23b9eef85ddeaa7f12d6
#
_cell.length_a   1.000
_cell.length_b   1.000
_cell.length_c   1.000
_cell.angle_alpha   90.00
_cell.angle_beta   90.00
_cell.angle_gamma   90.00
#
_symmetry.space_group_name_H-M   'P 1'
#
loop_
_entity.id
_entity.type
_entity.pdbx_description
1 polymer ?
#
loop_
_entity_poly.entity_id
_entity_poly.type
_entity_poly.pdbx_seq_one_letter_code
_entity_poly.pdbx_strand_id
1 'polypeptide(L)'
;MDARITVLPGDGVGPEVTAEALACLATIAERFGHRFQFQEALIGGAAVDATGDPLPEATLALCRTSDAILLGAVGGPAWDRHPRDQRPESGLLRLRKGLGLYANLRPVSVHPSLEDASPLKPEIVRGTDLMFVRELSGGLYFGEPRSYSDEAAVNTLPYTRVEIERVARVAFDLATARRKNLASVDKANVLETSRLWRKVVDDLAPAYPEVKVQHHYVDSFAMALITRPRDFDVVLTENLFGDILSDEAAVLAGSLGLLPSASLGGSVGLFEPIHGSAPDITGQDRANPIGTILSAAMLLRHALKLSAEALALESAVNRVLKGGHGTGDLKGASHLHGTRSLGARIREAIRPPRKKVPRLVDSAYSWCGSPEGHSSNH
;
A
#
# COMPACT_ATOMS: atom_id res chain seq x y z
N MET A 1 -0.11 13.94 18.71
CA MET A 1 -0.90 14.41 17.56
C MET A 1 -2.30 13.82 17.65
N ASP A 2 -3.34 14.62 17.34
CA ASP A 2 -4.70 14.14 17.15
C ASP A 2 -4.98 14.09 15.65
N ALA A 3 -5.57 12.99 15.16
CA ALA A 3 -5.93 12.83 13.74
C ALA A 3 -7.24 12.07 13.58
N ARG A 4 -8.04 12.51 12.60
CA ARG A 4 -9.30 11.87 12.19
C ARG A 4 -9.05 11.04 10.95
N ILE A 5 -9.32 9.76 11.03
CA ILE A 5 -9.11 8.81 9.94
C ILE A 5 -10.46 8.20 9.57
N THR A 6 -10.91 8.48 8.34
CA THR A 6 -12.08 7.77 7.80
C THR A 6 -11.65 6.37 7.37
N VAL A 7 -12.44 5.39 7.77
CA VAL A 7 -12.23 3.98 7.46
C VAL A 7 -13.34 3.52 6.53
N LEU A 8 -12.95 2.97 5.42
CA LEU A 8 -13.85 2.44 4.39
C LEU A 8 -13.56 0.93 4.24
N PRO A 9 -14.15 0.07 5.07
CA PRO A 9 -13.85 -1.38 5.01
C PRO A 9 -14.17 -1.97 3.63
N GLY A 10 -15.27 -1.55 3.01
CA GLY A 10 -15.72 -1.99 1.69
C GLY A 10 -16.22 -3.42 1.69
N ASP A 11 -15.76 -4.22 0.70
CA ASP A 11 -16.33 -5.51 0.33
C ASP A 11 -15.38 -6.68 0.59
N GLY A 12 -15.92 -7.88 0.62
CA GLY A 12 -15.16 -9.12 0.68
C GLY A 12 -14.25 -9.24 1.90
N VAL A 13 -12.95 -9.43 1.67
CA VAL A 13 -11.92 -9.47 2.73
C VAL A 13 -11.56 -8.08 3.31
N GLY A 14 -12.06 -7.00 2.70
CA GLY A 14 -11.77 -5.63 3.12
C GLY A 14 -11.98 -5.38 4.61
N PRO A 15 -13.14 -5.75 5.23
CA PRO A 15 -13.34 -5.60 6.66
C PRO A 15 -12.31 -6.36 7.53
N GLU A 16 -11.91 -7.56 7.12
CA GLU A 16 -10.96 -8.39 7.88
C GLU A 16 -9.56 -7.75 7.90
N VAL A 17 -9.05 -7.34 6.73
CA VAL A 17 -7.69 -6.77 6.62
C VAL A 17 -7.62 -5.35 7.19
N THR A 18 -8.72 -4.60 7.08
CA THR A 18 -8.82 -3.24 7.65
C THR A 18 -8.81 -3.28 9.18
N ALA A 19 -9.52 -4.24 9.79
CA ALA A 19 -9.51 -4.42 11.25
C ALA A 19 -8.09 -4.62 11.79
N GLU A 20 -7.26 -5.41 11.12
CA GLU A 20 -5.86 -5.62 11.54
C GLU A 20 -4.99 -4.37 11.37
N ALA A 21 -5.20 -3.60 10.29
CA ALA A 21 -4.51 -2.34 10.08
C ALA A 21 -4.89 -1.28 11.14
N LEU A 22 -6.17 -1.17 11.50
CA LEU A 22 -6.64 -0.30 12.57
C LEU A 22 -6.03 -0.67 13.92
N ALA A 23 -5.98 -1.97 14.24
CA ALA A 23 -5.37 -2.44 15.46
C ALA A 23 -3.86 -2.14 15.52
N CYS A 24 -3.15 -2.18 14.38
CA CYS A 24 -1.76 -1.74 14.26
C CYS A 24 -1.62 -0.23 14.45
N LEU A 25 -2.48 0.59 13.85
CA LEU A 25 -2.50 2.05 14.04
C LEU A 25 -2.78 2.42 15.50
N ALA A 26 -3.70 1.73 16.17
CA ALA A 26 -3.98 1.93 17.60
C ALA A 26 -2.73 1.59 18.47
N THR A 27 -2.00 0.52 18.12
CA THR A 27 -0.75 0.16 18.81
C THR A 27 0.35 1.20 18.58
N ILE A 28 0.44 1.78 17.38
CA ILE A 28 1.36 2.90 17.08
C ILE A 28 0.96 4.14 17.90
N ALA A 29 -0.34 4.48 17.93
CA ALA A 29 -0.84 5.61 18.71
C ALA A 29 -0.48 5.47 20.20
N GLU A 30 -0.72 4.30 20.80
CA GLU A 30 -0.33 3.98 22.17
C GLU A 30 1.17 4.16 22.39
N ARG A 31 1.99 3.60 21.49
CA ARG A 31 3.46 3.62 21.62
C ARG A 31 4.06 5.02 21.55
N PHE A 32 3.52 5.89 20.67
CA PHE A 32 4.09 7.21 20.39
C PHE A 32 3.31 8.37 21.01
N GLY A 33 2.22 8.10 21.75
CA GLY A 33 1.44 9.11 22.42
C GLY A 33 0.55 9.93 21.48
N HIS A 34 -0.01 9.31 20.47
CA HIS A 34 -0.97 9.92 19.54
C HIS A 34 -2.40 9.56 19.92
N ARG A 35 -3.36 10.31 19.36
CA ARG A 35 -4.79 10.05 19.44
C ARG A 35 -5.40 10.00 18.05
N PHE A 36 -5.66 8.78 17.55
CA PHE A 36 -6.35 8.59 16.29
C PHE A 36 -7.81 8.29 16.53
N GLN A 37 -8.69 9.04 15.83
CA GLN A 37 -10.13 8.86 15.83
C GLN A 37 -10.53 8.19 14.53
N PHE A 38 -11.06 6.97 14.63
CA PHE A 38 -11.51 6.19 13.48
C PHE A 38 -13.01 6.37 13.28
N GLN A 39 -13.43 6.72 12.06
CA GLN A 39 -14.84 6.86 11.68
C GLN A 39 -15.10 5.97 10.46
N GLU A 40 -15.96 4.97 10.64
CA GLU A 40 -16.34 4.07 9.55
C GLU A 40 -17.44 4.67 8.69
N ALA A 41 -17.37 4.40 7.36
CA ALA A 41 -18.40 4.74 6.41
C ALA A 41 -18.50 3.68 5.30
N LEU A 42 -19.66 3.63 4.65
CA LEU A 42 -19.95 2.65 3.59
C LEU A 42 -19.39 3.11 2.25
N ILE A 43 -18.83 2.16 1.49
CA ILE A 43 -18.41 2.29 0.10
C ILE A 43 -18.57 0.95 -0.60
N GLY A 44 -18.62 0.97 -1.93
CA GLY A 44 -18.60 -0.24 -2.74
C GLY A 44 -19.93 -0.98 -2.73
N GLY A 45 -19.87 -2.30 -2.80
CA GLY A 45 -21.03 -3.16 -2.80
C GLY A 45 -21.83 -3.08 -1.50
N ALA A 46 -21.14 -3.00 -0.37
CA ALA A 46 -21.80 -2.79 0.94
C ALA A 46 -22.64 -1.51 0.97
N ALA A 47 -22.19 -0.45 0.30
CA ALA A 47 -22.96 0.78 0.16
C ALA A 47 -24.12 0.62 -0.82
N VAL A 48 -23.94 -0.08 -1.95
CA VAL A 48 -25.01 -0.40 -2.91
C VAL A 48 -26.13 -1.15 -2.21
N ASP A 49 -25.80 -2.21 -1.45
CA ASP A 49 -26.79 -3.03 -0.76
C ASP A 49 -27.58 -2.24 0.31
N ALA A 50 -26.92 -1.31 0.99
CA ALA A 50 -27.52 -0.52 2.05
C ALA A 50 -28.32 0.71 1.55
N THR A 51 -27.87 1.34 0.46
CA THR A 51 -28.37 2.68 0.04
C THR A 51 -28.73 2.78 -1.44
N GLY A 52 -28.34 1.81 -2.27
CA GLY A 52 -28.45 1.86 -3.73
C GLY A 52 -27.38 2.70 -4.42
N ASP A 53 -26.44 3.29 -3.67
CA ASP A 53 -25.36 4.13 -4.20
C ASP A 53 -23.98 3.59 -3.73
N PRO A 54 -23.04 3.28 -4.64
CA PRO A 54 -21.71 2.77 -4.27
C PRO A 54 -20.84 3.80 -3.53
N LEU A 55 -21.18 5.08 -3.53
CA LEU A 55 -20.56 6.15 -2.75
C LEU A 55 -21.61 7.13 -2.23
N PRO A 56 -22.23 6.90 -1.07
CA PRO A 56 -23.15 7.84 -0.47
C PRO A 56 -22.51 9.22 -0.26
N GLU A 57 -23.28 10.30 -0.46
CA GLU A 57 -22.76 11.68 -0.27
C GLU A 57 -22.23 11.91 1.15
N ALA A 58 -22.86 11.29 2.16
CA ALA A 58 -22.39 11.34 3.54
C ALA A 58 -20.98 10.78 3.69
N THR A 59 -20.66 9.67 2.99
CA THR A 59 -19.30 9.09 2.96
C THR A 59 -18.30 10.06 2.34
N LEU A 60 -18.63 10.65 1.19
CA LEU A 60 -17.75 11.61 0.52
C LEU A 60 -17.52 12.86 1.38
N ALA A 61 -18.58 13.38 2.02
CA ALA A 61 -18.49 14.52 2.93
C ALA A 61 -17.59 14.23 4.13
N LEU A 62 -17.71 13.04 4.73
CA LEU A 62 -16.85 12.59 5.82
C LEU A 62 -15.38 12.52 5.38
N CYS A 63 -15.12 11.91 4.23
CA CYS A 63 -13.78 11.80 3.66
C CYS A 63 -13.12 13.17 3.46
N ARG A 64 -13.84 14.16 2.96
CA ARG A 64 -13.33 15.53 2.74
C ARG A 64 -12.90 16.24 4.02
N THR A 65 -13.44 15.87 5.17
CA THR A 65 -13.14 16.50 6.47
C THR A 65 -12.15 15.73 7.31
N SER A 66 -11.65 14.59 6.83
CA SER A 66 -10.68 13.74 7.51
C SER A 66 -9.24 14.17 7.21
N ASP A 67 -8.31 13.73 8.06
CA ASP A 67 -6.88 13.93 7.84
C ASP A 67 -6.30 12.85 6.91
N ALA A 68 -6.94 11.67 6.86
CA ALA A 68 -6.58 10.56 5.98
C ALA A 68 -7.75 9.57 5.83
N ILE A 69 -7.68 8.75 4.79
CA ILE A 69 -8.67 7.70 4.52
C ILE A 69 -7.95 6.37 4.38
N LEU A 70 -8.38 5.35 5.12
CA LEU A 70 -7.95 3.96 4.96
C LEU A 70 -9.10 3.15 4.35
N LEU A 71 -8.85 2.53 3.18
CA LEU A 71 -9.81 1.70 2.48
C LEU A 71 -9.32 0.25 2.46
N GLY A 72 -10.25 -0.69 2.63
CA GLY A 72 -9.98 -2.12 2.54
C GLY A 72 -9.99 -2.60 1.09
N ALA A 73 -11.15 -2.96 0.57
CA ALA A 73 -11.30 -3.43 -0.80
C ALA A 73 -12.70 -3.12 -1.34
N VAL A 74 -12.85 -3.05 -2.65
CA VAL A 74 -14.12 -2.74 -3.31
C VAL A 74 -14.34 -3.70 -4.46
N GLY A 75 -15.61 -4.12 -4.68
CA GLY A 75 -16.00 -4.92 -5.82
C GLY A 75 -16.39 -6.37 -5.46
N GLY A 76 -16.88 -7.06 -6.46
CA GLY A 76 -17.25 -8.48 -6.36
C GLY A 76 -18.32 -8.88 -7.38
N PRO A 77 -18.43 -10.18 -7.71
CA PRO A 77 -19.30 -10.66 -8.79
C PRO A 77 -20.81 -10.46 -8.50
N ALA A 78 -21.19 -10.21 -7.24
CA ALA A 78 -22.58 -9.98 -6.87
C ALA A 78 -23.18 -8.75 -7.58
N TRP A 79 -22.36 -7.76 -7.91
CA TRP A 79 -22.78 -6.48 -8.50
C TRP A 79 -22.45 -6.35 -10.00
N ASP A 80 -21.89 -7.35 -10.67
CA ASP A 80 -21.52 -7.30 -12.09
C ASP A 80 -22.68 -6.98 -13.04
N ARG A 81 -23.92 -7.35 -12.64
CA ARG A 81 -25.12 -7.10 -13.44
C ARG A 81 -25.76 -5.72 -13.21
N HIS A 82 -25.27 -4.96 -12.24
CA HIS A 82 -25.76 -3.60 -11.99
C HIS A 82 -25.36 -2.66 -13.13
N PRO A 83 -26.14 -1.59 -13.37
CA PRO A 83 -25.71 -0.49 -14.23
C PRO A 83 -24.32 0.01 -13.83
N ARG A 84 -23.53 0.45 -14.79
CA ARG A 84 -22.11 0.81 -14.58
C ARG A 84 -21.90 1.81 -13.45
N ASP A 85 -22.76 2.82 -13.37
CA ASP A 85 -22.72 3.88 -12.35
C ASP A 85 -23.07 3.41 -10.94
N GLN A 86 -23.73 2.25 -10.82
CA GLN A 86 -24.10 1.60 -9.57
C GLN A 86 -23.14 0.46 -9.18
N ARG A 87 -22.12 0.17 -10.00
CA ARG A 87 -21.12 -0.84 -9.63
C ARG A 87 -20.17 -0.31 -8.54
N PRO A 88 -19.69 -1.18 -7.64
CA PRO A 88 -18.77 -0.80 -6.57
C PRO A 88 -17.57 0.03 -7.02
N GLU A 89 -16.95 -0.34 -8.15
CA GLU A 89 -15.78 0.34 -8.71
C GLU A 89 -16.07 1.78 -9.10
N SER A 90 -17.32 2.09 -9.52
CA SER A 90 -17.73 3.46 -9.83
C SER A 90 -17.69 4.36 -8.59
N GLY A 91 -17.99 3.79 -7.40
CA GLY A 91 -17.88 4.48 -6.13
C GLY A 91 -16.44 4.90 -5.82
N LEU A 92 -15.47 3.99 -6.03
CA LEU A 92 -14.05 4.28 -5.84
C LEU A 92 -13.56 5.36 -6.82
N LEU A 93 -13.95 5.27 -8.10
CA LEU A 93 -13.58 6.29 -9.10
C LEU A 93 -14.18 7.66 -8.75
N ARG A 94 -15.43 7.70 -8.29
CA ARG A 94 -16.09 8.94 -7.82
C ARG A 94 -15.40 9.51 -6.59
N LEU A 95 -14.97 8.66 -5.64
CA LEU A 95 -14.23 9.07 -4.46
C LEU A 95 -12.90 9.71 -4.83
N ARG A 96 -12.09 9.05 -5.68
CA ARG A 96 -10.80 9.57 -6.16
C ARG A 96 -10.95 10.91 -6.86
N LYS A 97 -11.95 11.04 -7.74
CA LYS A 97 -12.28 12.29 -8.43
C LYS A 97 -12.76 13.37 -7.46
N GLY A 98 -13.67 13.03 -6.54
CA GLY A 98 -14.25 13.95 -5.55
C GLY A 98 -13.24 14.50 -4.55
N LEU A 99 -12.13 13.80 -4.33
CA LEU A 99 -11.00 14.21 -3.49
C LEU A 99 -9.85 14.84 -4.29
N GLY A 100 -9.91 14.87 -5.63
CA GLY A 100 -8.87 15.42 -6.47
C GLY A 100 -7.56 14.63 -6.46
N LEU A 101 -7.62 13.31 -6.27
CA LEU A 101 -6.44 12.44 -6.24
C LEU A 101 -5.94 12.21 -7.67
N TYR A 102 -4.63 12.43 -7.90
CA TYR A 102 -4.05 12.31 -9.24
C TYR A 102 -2.77 11.46 -9.31
N ALA A 103 -2.11 11.20 -8.20
CA ALA A 103 -0.90 10.38 -8.16
C ALA A 103 -1.13 9.16 -7.27
N ASN A 104 -1.04 7.97 -7.84
CA ASN A 104 -1.11 6.72 -7.11
C ASN A 104 0.29 6.11 -6.98
N LEU A 105 0.75 5.98 -5.74
CA LEU A 105 2.03 5.41 -5.38
C LEU A 105 1.85 3.94 -5.07
N ARG A 106 2.58 3.07 -5.77
CA ARG A 106 2.58 1.61 -5.57
C ARG A 106 4.02 1.12 -5.39
N PRO A 107 4.53 0.99 -4.16
CA PRO A 107 5.83 0.39 -3.93
C PRO A 107 5.78 -1.12 -4.17
N VAL A 108 6.76 -1.65 -4.89
CA VAL A 108 6.96 -3.08 -5.11
C VAL A 108 8.36 -3.44 -4.69
N SER A 109 8.50 -4.19 -3.62
CA SER A 109 9.79 -4.67 -3.14
C SER A 109 9.74 -6.17 -2.86
N VAL A 110 10.84 -6.87 -3.15
CA VAL A 110 10.97 -8.28 -2.86
C VAL A 110 11.69 -8.43 -1.52
N HIS A 111 10.95 -8.95 -0.53
CA HIS A 111 11.52 -9.18 0.78
C HIS A 111 12.55 -10.34 0.71
N PRO A 112 13.76 -10.21 1.29
CA PRO A 112 14.81 -11.25 1.19
C PRO A 112 14.38 -12.65 1.67
N SER A 113 13.45 -12.75 2.62
CA SER A 113 12.90 -14.03 3.09
C SER A 113 11.84 -14.62 2.17
N LEU A 114 11.43 -13.91 1.12
CA LEU A 114 10.36 -14.29 0.19
C LEU A 114 10.83 -14.35 -1.27
N GLU A 115 12.14 -14.34 -1.53
CA GLU A 115 12.68 -14.44 -2.89
C GLU A 115 12.18 -15.71 -3.59
N ASP A 116 12.09 -16.82 -2.86
CA ASP A 116 11.59 -18.11 -3.38
C ASP A 116 10.04 -18.14 -3.51
N ALA A 117 9.32 -17.15 -3.00
CA ALA A 117 7.86 -17.05 -3.19
C ALA A 117 7.50 -16.51 -4.58
N SER A 118 8.44 -15.80 -5.23
CA SER A 118 8.28 -15.30 -6.59
C SER A 118 8.19 -16.47 -7.59
N PRO A 119 7.39 -16.36 -8.67
CA PRO A 119 7.42 -17.33 -9.76
C PRO A 119 8.68 -17.22 -10.62
N LEU A 120 9.44 -16.14 -10.50
CA LEU A 120 10.71 -15.93 -11.18
C LEU A 120 11.89 -16.46 -10.34
N LYS A 121 13.00 -16.70 -10.99
CA LYS A 121 14.22 -17.15 -10.30
C LYS A 121 14.71 -16.10 -9.30
N PRO A 122 15.21 -16.52 -8.11
CA PRO A 122 15.67 -15.60 -7.07
C PRO A 122 16.72 -14.59 -7.54
N GLU A 123 17.62 -15.00 -8.44
CA GLU A 123 18.65 -14.10 -8.99
C GLU A 123 18.11 -12.95 -9.86
N ILE A 124 16.88 -13.08 -10.37
CA ILE A 124 16.18 -12.02 -11.12
C ILE A 124 15.54 -11.03 -10.16
N VAL A 125 14.83 -11.52 -9.14
CA VAL A 125 14.00 -10.70 -8.25
C VAL A 125 14.74 -10.13 -7.05
N ARG A 126 15.89 -10.72 -6.67
CA ARG A 126 16.69 -10.28 -5.53
C ARG A 126 17.06 -8.81 -5.62
N GLY A 127 16.75 -8.03 -4.58
CA GLY A 127 17.05 -6.61 -4.50
C GLY A 127 16.14 -5.72 -5.35
N THR A 128 15.02 -6.25 -5.86
CA THR A 128 13.98 -5.44 -6.50
C THR A 128 13.36 -4.49 -5.47
N ASP A 129 13.35 -3.19 -5.80
CA ASP A 129 12.73 -2.12 -5.03
C ASP A 129 12.27 -1.02 -5.98
N LEU A 130 11.02 -1.07 -6.38
CA LEU A 130 10.39 -0.20 -7.37
C LEU A 130 9.36 0.70 -6.69
N MET A 131 9.19 1.91 -7.23
CA MET A 131 8.09 2.81 -6.88
C MET A 131 7.35 3.21 -8.15
N PHE A 132 6.17 2.65 -8.37
CA PHE A 132 5.29 3.13 -9.42
C PHE A 132 4.61 4.42 -8.99
N VAL A 133 4.60 5.39 -9.91
CA VAL A 133 3.83 6.63 -9.83
C VAL A 133 2.88 6.63 -11.03
N ARG A 134 1.66 6.18 -10.76
CA ARG A 134 0.58 6.07 -11.74
C ARG A 134 -0.25 7.35 -11.71
N GLU A 135 -0.46 7.97 -12.87
CA GLU A 135 -1.48 9.02 -13.01
C GLU A 135 -2.86 8.39 -12.76
N LEU A 136 -3.72 9.06 -11.99
CA LEU A 136 -4.95 8.43 -11.48
C LEU A 136 -6.24 9.12 -11.91
N SER A 137 -6.18 10.29 -12.52
CA SER A 137 -7.34 11.16 -12.72
C SER A 137 -7.73 11.40 -14.19
N GLY A 138 -6.90 10.96 -15.12
CA GLY A 138 -7.10 11.14 -16.57
C GLY A 138 -7.12 9.85 -17.37
N GLY A 139 -6.90 9.98 -18.67
CA GLY A 139 -6.77 8.87 -19.59
C GLY A 139 -8.08 8.13 -19.87
N LEU A 140 -7.97 6.86 -20.28
CA LEU A 140 -9.10 6.01 -20.68
C LEU A 140 -10.17 5.82 -19.61
N TYR A 141 -9.82 5.92 -18.31
CA TYR A 141 -10.76 5.69 -17.22
C TYR A 141 -11.75 6.84 -17.07
N PHE A 142 -11.37 8.07 -17.47
CA PHE A 142 -12.15 9.28 -17.29
C PHE A 142 -12.46 10.05 -18.58
N GLY A 143 -11.83 9.67 -19.71
CA GLY A 143 -12.00 10.36 -20.97
C GLY A 143 -13.40 10.26 -21.55
N GLU A 144 -13.84 11.36 -22.17
CA GLU A 144 -15.10 11.48 -22.90
C GLU A 144 -14.82 11.96 -24.33
N PRO A 145 -15.64 11.61 -25.33
CA PRO A 145 -16.85 10.77 -25.25
C PRO A 145 -16.53 9.29 -25.05
N ARG A 146 -17.47 8.57 -24.41
CA ARG A 146 -17.47 7.11 -24.34
C ARG A 146 -18.86 6.58 -24.62
N SER A 147 -18.93 5.46 -25.32
CA SER A 147 -20.19 4.82 -25.69
C SER A 147 -20.03 3.31 -25.79
N TYR A 148 -21.14 2.63 -25.63
CA TYR A 148 -21.24 1.19 -25.85
C TYR A 148 -22.58 0.88 -26.52
N SER A 149 -22.52 0.04 -27.56
CA SER A 149 -23.67 -0.62 -28.17
C SER A 149 -23.26 -2.04 -28.60
N ASP A 150 -24.20 -2.84 -29.06
CA ASP A 150 -23.88 -4.19 -29.55
C ASP A 150 -23.04 -4.16 -30.84
N GLU A 151 -22.99 -3.02 -31.55
CA GLU A 151 -22.28 -2.87 -32.82
C GLU A 151 -20.94 -2.13 -32.68
N ALA A 152 -20.81 -1.24 -31.67
CA ALA A 152 -19.61 -0.43 -31.52
C ALA A 152 -19.41 0.07 -30.09
N ALA A 153 -18.16 0.21 -29.69
CA ALA A 153 -17.77 0.81 -28.41
C ALA A 153 -16.62 1.81 -28.61
N VAL A 154 -16.67 2.92 -27.88
CA VAL A 154 -15.65 3.97 -27.92
C VAL A 154 -15.22 4.34 -26.51
N ASN A 155 -13.90 4.45 -26.31
CA ASN A 155 -13.28 5.12 -25.16
C ASN A 155 -12.29 6.18 -25.69
N THR A 156 -12.25 7.33 -25.06
CA THR A 156 -11.33 8.42 -25.38
C THR A 156 -10.20 8.49 -24.37
N LEU A 157 -8.98 8.70 -24.85
CA LEU A 157 -7.76 8.83 -24.02
C LEU A 157 -7.24 10.27 -24.12
N PRO A 158 -7.75 11.21 -23.32
CA PRO A 158 -7.22 12.58 -23.27
C PRO A 158 -6.18 12.73 -22.18
N TYR A 159 -5.16 13.56 -22.42
CA TYR A 159 -4.27 14.09 -21.39
C TYR A 159 -3.94 15.54 -21.68
N THR A 160 -3.96 16.37 -20.66
CA THR A 160 -3.49 17.76 -20.70
C THR A 160 -2.07 17.85 -20.17
N ARG A 161 -1.35 18.90 -20.55
CA ARG A 161 -0.01 19.21 -20.01
C ARG A 161 -0.04 19.29 -18.46
N VAL A 162 -1.05 19.94 -17.89
CA VAL A 162 -1.17 20.14 -16.43
C VAL A 162 -1.32 18.82 -15.69
N GLU A 163 -2.10 17.88 -16.21
CA GLU A 163 -2.27 16.54 -15.62
C GLU A 163 -0.97 15.75 -15.62
N ILE A 164 -0.24 15.80 -16.74
CA ILE A 164 1.05 15.11 -16.85
C ILE A 164 2.09 15.75 -15.92
N GLU A 165 2.17 17.10 -15.93
CA GLU A 165 3.16 17.83 -15.16
C GLU A 165 3.05 17.57 -13.65
N ARG A 166 1.83 17.61 -13.09
CA ARG A 166 1.63 17.41 -11.65
C ARG A 166 2.03 16.02 -11.17
N VAL A 167 1.74 14.96 -11.93
CA VAL A 167 2.14 13.59 -11.57
C VAL A 167 3.63 13.37 -11.82
N ALA A 168 4.19 13.96 -12.89
CA ALA A 168 5.63 13.88 -13.17
C ALA A 168 6.47 14.55 -12.06
N ARG A 169 6.04 15.69 -11.51
CA ARG A 169 6.71 16.33 -10.37
C ARG A 169 6.77 15.39 -9.15
N VAL A 170 5.69 14.70 -8.83
CA VAL A 170 5.69 13.67 -7.76
C VAL A 170 6.73 12.59 -8.02
N ALA A 171 6.82 12.12 -9.27
CA ALA A 171 7.80 11.09 -9.64
C ALA A 171 9.25 11.59 -9.58
N PHE A 172 9.51 12.83 -10.00
CA PHE A 172 10.83 13.44 -9.90
C PHE A 172 11.25 13.65 -8.43
N ASP A 173 10.35 14.14 -7.57
CA ASP A 173 10.61 14.34 -6.15
C ASP A 173 10.94 13.01 -5.46
N LEU A 174 10.19 11.95 -5.78
CA LEU A 174 10.47 10.60 -5.30
C LEU A 174 11.80 10.06 -5.82
N ALA A 175 12.11 10.25 -7.09
CA ALA A 175 13.38 9.82 -7.67
C ALA A 175 14.56 10.53 -7.01
N THR A 176 14.45 11.84 -6.74
CA THR A 176 15.46 12.63 -6.01
C THR A 176 15.74 12.06 -4.63
N ALA A 177 14.68 11.65 -3.91
CA ALA A 177 14.80 11.07 -2.57
C ALA A 177 15.25 9.60 -2.56
N ARG A 178 15.25 8.93 -3.71
CA ARG A 178 15.61 7.50 -3.88
C ARG A 178 16.97 7.36 -4.63
N ARG A 179 17.01 6.51 -5.65
CA ARG A 179 18.26 6.20 -6.41
C ARG A 179 18.49 7.10 -7.62
N LYS A 180 17.70 8.17 -7.76
CA LYS A 180 17.84 9.20 -8.81
C LYS A 180 17.66 8.66 -10.24
N ASN A 181 16.87 7.61 -10.41
CA ASN A 181 16.54 7.06 -11.70
C ASN A 181 15.02 7.09 -11.91
N LEU A 182 14.59 7.69 -13.02
CA LEU A 182 13.19 7.81 -13.41
C LEU A 182 12.97 7.12 -14.77
N ALA A 183 12.20 6.04 -14.78
CA ALA A 183 11.71 5.40 -15.98
C ALA A 183 10.34 5.99 -16.34
N SER A 184 10.26 6.77 -17.40
CA SER A 184 9.00 7.27 -17.94
C SER A 184 8.48 6.31 -19.02
N VAL A 185 7.33 5.69 -18.77
CA VAL A 185 6.77 4.63 -19.61
C VAL A 185 5.61 5.19 -20.44
N ASP A 186 5.69 5.02 -21.74
CA ASP A 186 4.76 5.58 -22.73
C ASP A 186 4.58 4.70 -23.98
N LYS A 187 3.78 5.14 -24.94
CA LYS A 187 3.66 4.54 -26.27
C LYS A 187 3.81 5.62 -27.36
N ALA A 188 4.80 6.48 -27.23
CA ALA A 188 4.99 7.68 -28.06
C ALA A 188 5.25 7.39 -29.56
N ASN A 189 5.58 6.15 -29.92
CA ASN A 189 5.69 5.72 -31.31
C ASN A 189 4.32 5.54 -31.99
N VAL A 190 3.20 5.56 -31.23
CA VAL A 190 1.84 5.36 -31.76
C VAL A 190 0.86 6.44 -31.28
N LEU A 191 0.93 6.83 -29.99
CA LEU A 191 -0.09 7.66 -29.34
C LEU A 191 0.35 9.12 -29.22
N GLU A 192 -0.49 10.06 -29.67
CA GLU A 192 -0.22 11.49 -29.51
C GLU A 192 -0.20 11.94 -28.05
N THR A 193 -1.04 11.34 -27.19
CA THR A 193 -1.01 11.59 -25.74
C THR A 193 0.31 11.18 -25.11
N SER A 194 0.90 10.07 -25.54
CA SER A 194 2.22 9.64 -25.11
C SER A 194 3.35 10.53 -25.64
N ARG A 195 3.20 11.12 -26.83
CA ARG A 195 4.14 12.14 -27.36
C ARG A 195 4.13 13.39 -26.47
N LEU A 196 2.93 13.86 -26.08
CA LEU A 196 2.80 14.96 -25.15
C LEU A 196 3.39 14.60 -23.77
N TRP A 197 3.12 13.37 -23.29
CA TRP A 197 3.66 12.84 -22.03
C TRP A 197 5.19 12.96 -21.99
N ARG A 198 5.86 12.40 -23.00
CA ARG A 198 7.32 12.43 -23.12
C ARG A 198 7.84 13.86 -23.14
N LYS A 199 7.23 14.73 -23.99
CA LYS A 199 7.62 16.15 -24.07
C LYS A 199 7.53 16.85 -22.71
N VAL A 200 6.48 16.64 -21.93
CA VAL A 200 6.31 17.28 -20.63
C VAL A 200 7.35 16.79 -19.63
N VAL A 201 7.66 15.49 -19.63
CA VAL A 201 8.72 14.91 -18.78
C VAL A 201 10.09 15.49 -19.14
N ASP A 202 10.40 15.63 -20.44
CA ASP A 202 11.63 16.25 -20.92
C ASP A 202 11.72 17.74 -20.56
N ASP A 203 10.61 18.48 -20.66
CA ASP A 203 10.55 19.90 -20.27
C ASP A 203 10.79 20.11 -18.76
N LEU A 204 10.44 19.12 -17.91
CA LEU A 204 10.65 19.15 -16.46
C LEU A 204 12.05 18.71 -16.02
N ALA A 205 12.70 17.82 -16.76
CA ALA A 205 13.97 17.22 -16.40
C ALA A 205 15.07 18.24 -16.03
N PRO A 206 15.22 19.43 -16.69
CA PRO A 206 16.21 20.42 -16.30
C PRO A 206 16.05 20.99 -14.88
N ALA A 207 14.84 20.92 -14.30
CA ALA A 207 14.60 21.32 -12.91
C ALA A 207 15.09 20.27 -11.87
N TYR A 208 15.43 19.07 -12.34
CA TYR A 208 15.90 17.94 -11.51
C TYR A 208 17.22 17.36 -12.07
N PRO A 209 18.30 18.14 -12.10
CA PRO A 209 19.54 17.79 -12.85
C PRO A 209 20.24 16.53 -12.33
N GLU A 210 19.93 16.10 -11.13
CA GLU A 210 20.49 14.88 -10.54
C GLU A 210 19.69 13.60 -10.86
N VAL A 211 18.49 13.73 -11.45
CA VAL A 211 17.63 12.59 -11.79
C VAL A 211 17.89 12.19 -13.24
N LYS A 212 18.31 10.94 -13.41
CA LYS A 212 18.47 10.33 -14.74
C LYS A 212 17.12 9.86 -15.26
N VAL A 213 16.61 10.50 -16.30
CA VAL A 213 15.37 10.13 -16.99
C VAL A 213 15.67 9.15 -18.12
N GLN A 214 14.86 8.10 -18.22
CA GLN A 214 14.87 7.15 -19.34
C GLN A 214 13.44 6.91 -19.83
N HIS A 215 13.17 7.13 -21.10
CA HIS A 215 11.88 6.80 -21.70
C HIS A 215 11.86 5.35 -22.20
N HIS A 216 10.78 4.66 -21.90
CA HIS A 216 10.54 3.29 -22.32
C HIS A 216 9.21 3.19 -23.03
N TYR A 217 9.14 2.46 -24.13
CA TYR A 217 7.86 2.03 -24.66
C TYR A 217 7.27 0.95 -23.74
N VAL A 218 5.97 1.01 -23.49
CA VAL A 218 5.28 0.16 -22.51
C VAL A 218 5.49 -1.34 -22.77
N ASP A 219 5.48 -1.77 -24.01
CA ASP A 219 5.72 -3.16 -24.41
C ASP A 219 7.15 -3.64 -24.12
N SER A 220 8.15 -2.81 -24.39
CA SER A 220 9.55 -3.14 -24.04
C SER A 220 9.81 -3.02 -22.56
N PHE A 221 9.10 -2.11 -21.85
CA PHE A 221 9.20 -2.02 -20.40
C PHE A 221 8.61 -3.23 -19.70
N ALA A 222 7.45 -3.76 -20.14
CA ALA A 222 6.86 -4.98 -19.62
C ALA A 222 7.85 -6.16 -19.68
N MET A 223 8.54 -6.35 -20.81
CA MET A 223 9.59 -7.37 -20.91
C MET A 223 10.77 -7.11 -19.95
N ALA A 224 11.20 -5.85 -19.81
CA ALA A 224 12.30 -5.47 -18.94
C ALA A 224 11.94 -5.63 -17.45
N LEU A 225 10.70 -5.36 -17.08
CA LEU A 225 10.17 -5.54 -15.73
C LEU A 225 10.29 -6.99 -15.24
N ILE A 226 10.05 -7.95 -16.12
CA ILE A 226 10.18 -9.38 -15.81
C ILE A 226 11.63 -9.86 -15.83
N THR A 227 12.48 -9.32 -16.74
CA THR A 227 13.83 -9.87 -16.95
C THR A 227 14.89 -9.18 -16.11
N ARG A 228 14.69 -7.92 -15.72
CA ARG A 228 15.68 -7.12 -14.97
C ARG A 228 15.01 -6.05 -14.09
N PRO A 229 14.08 -6.42 -13.18
CA PRO A 229 13.29 -5.45 -12.39
C PRO A 229 14.16 -4.53 -11.50
N ARG A 230 15.28 -5.02 -10.99
CA ARG A 230 16.19 -4.26 -10.12
C ARG A 230 16.88 -3.07 -10.78
N ASP A 231 16.86 -2.99 -12.13
CA ASP A 231 17.45 -1.87 -12.86
C ASP A 231 16.62 -0.59 -12.73
N PHE A 232 15.35 -0.72 -12.32
CA PHE A 232 14.41 0.38 -12.21
C PHE A 232 14.28 0.85 -10.77
N ASP A 233 14.00 2.15 -10.60
CA ASP A 233 13.79 2.80 -9.30
C ASP A 233 12.39 3.41 -9.23
N VAL A 234 12.17 4.59 -9.82
CA VAL A 234 10.85 5.19 -9.94
C VAL A 234 10.32 5.01 -11.35
N VAL A 235 9.08 4.55 -11.47
CA VAL A 235 8.40 4.26 -12.74
C VAL A 235 7.19 5.17 -12.86
N LEU A 236 7.25 6.13 -13.78
CA LEU A 236 6.18 7.08 -14.06
C LEU A 236 5.34 6.59 -15.24
N THR A 237 4.03 6.49 -15.06
CA THR A 237 3.10 5.97 -16.08
C THR A 237 1.81 6.75 -16.12
N GLU A 238 1.15 6.72 -17.29
CA GLU A 238 -0.25 7.09 -17.41
C GLU A 238 -1.16 6.05 -16.70
N ASN A 239 -2.46 6.30 -16.66
CA ASN A 239 -3.42 5.57 -15.83
C ASN A 239 -3.51 4.07 -16.18
N LEU A 240 -3.82 3.71 -17.43
CA LEU A 240 -4.01 2.32 -17.83
C LEU A 240 -2.70 1.52 -17.81
N PHE A 241 -1.61 2.09 -18.33
CA PHE A 241 -0.32 1.39 -18.31
C PHE A 241 0.16 1.17 -16.88
N GLY A 242 -0.04 2.16 -16.01
CA GLY A 242 0.32 2.06 -14.60
C GLY A 242 -0.45 0.98 -13.86
N ASP A 243 -1.74 0.80 -14.18
CA ASP A 243 -2.56 -0.27 -13.61
C ASP A 243 -1.99 -1.64 -13.98
N ILE A 244 -1.83 -1.89 -15.27
CA ILE A 244 -1.37 -3.19 -15.79
C ILE A 244 0.04 -3.51 -15.29
N LEU A 245 0.98 -2.58 -15.47
CA LEU A 245 2.39 -2.83 -15.14
C LEU A 245 2.66 -2.96 -13.64
N SER A 246 1.91 -2.26 -12.79
CA SER A 246 2.09 -2.41 -11.36
C SER A 246 1.52 -3.72 -10.82
N ASP A 247 0.47 -4.25 -11.45
CA ASP A 247 -0.08 -5.57 -11.12
C ASP A 247 0.85 -6.69 -11.66
N GLU A 248 1.44 -6.50 -12.84
CA GLU A 248 2.51 -7.37 -13.32
C GLU A 248 3.72 -7.38 -12.36
N ALA A 249 4.15 -6.19 -11.90
CA ALA A 249 5.23 -6.06 -10.92
C ALA A 249 4.89 -6.70 -9.57
N ALA A 250 3.63 -6.75 -9.18
CA ALA A 250 3.18 -7.37 -7.94
C ALA A 250 3.53 -8.87 -7.87
N VAL A 251 3.55 -9.54 -9.02
CA VAL A 251 3.95 -10.95 -9.13
C VAL A 251 5.40 -11.17 -8.67
N LEU A 252 6.27 -10.16 -8.82
CA LEU A 252 7.68 -10.24 -8.39
C LEU A 252 7.79 -10.41 -6.86
N ALA A 253 6.90 -9.78 -6.10
CA ALA A 253 6.89 -9.84 -4.63
C ALA A 253 6.36 -11.16 -4.07
N GLY A 254 5.80 -12.03 -4.92
CA GLY A 254 5.28 -13.35 -4.55
C GLY A 254 3.84 -13.37 -4.05
N SER A 255 3.26 -12.24 -3.66
CA SER A 255 1.84 -12.10 -3.30
C SER A 255 1.35 -10.66 -3.43
N LEU A 256 0.16 -10.49 -4.02
CA LEU A 256 -0.58 -9.22 -4.02
C LEU A 256 -0.92 -8.73 -2.61
N GLY A 257 -1.12 -9.66 -1.67
CA GLY A 257 -1.44 -9.37 -0.28
C GLY A 257 -0.33 -8.65 0.50
N LEU A 258 0.87 -8.51 -0.08
CA LEU A 258 1.99 -7.75 0.50
C LEU A 258 2.00 -6.27 0.13
N LEU A 259 1.26 -5.86 -0.90
CA LEU A 259 1.50 -4.60 -1.58
C LEU A 259 0.53 -3.50 -1.16
N PRO A 260 1.05 -2.40 -0.62
CA PRO A 260 0.26 -1.21 -0.29
C PRO A 260 0.12 -0.27 -1.47
N SER A 261 -0.80 0.68 -1.36
CA SER A 261 -0.82 1.85 -2.22
C SER A 261 -1.27 3.13 -1.49
N ALA A 262 -0.91 4.28 -2.07
CA ALA A 262 -1.33 5.60 -1.62
C ALA A 262 -1.77 6.43 -2.83
N SER A 263 -2.99 6.95 -2.79
CA SER A 263 -3.50 7.90 -3.78
C SER A 263 -3.44 9.30 -3.19
N LEU A 264 -2.67 10.18 -3.81
CA LEU A 264 -2.32 11.51 -3.33
C LEU A 264 -2.70 12.59 -4.34
N GLY A 265 -2.68 13.85 -3.91
CA GLY A 265 -2.82 15.01 -4.78
C GLY A 265 -3.89 16.01 -4.38
N GLY A 266 -4.91 15.58 -3.68
CA GLY A 266 -5.92 16.46 -3.05
C GLY A 266 -5.52 16.87 -1.62
N SER A 267 -6.48 17.41 -0.88
CA SER A 267 -6.29 17.77 0.53
C SER A 267 -6.19 16.56 1.46
N VAL A 268 -6.76 15.42 1.06
CA VAL A 268 -6.82 14.18 1.86
C VAL A 268 -6.32 13.03 1.00
N GLY A 269 -5.38 12.22 1.53
CA GLY A 269 -4.89 11.01 0.88
C GLY A 269 -5.77 9.80 1.15
N LEU A 270 -5.85 8.90 0.15
CA LEU A 270 -6.51 7.60 0.24
C LEU A 270 -5.46 6.49 0.22
N PHE A 271 -5.51 5.59 1.20
CA PHE A 271 -4.55 4.51 1.40
C PHE A 271 -5.27 3.17 1.38
N GLU A 272 -4.85 2.28 0.50
CA GLU A 272 -5.53 1.01 0.23
C GLU A 272 -4.52 -0.06 -0.20
N PRO A 273 -4.74 -1.36 0.06
CA PRO A 273 -3.92 -2.41 -0.53
C PRO A 273 -4.16 -2.49 -2.05
N ILE A 274 -3.24 -3.13 -2.79
CA ILE A 274 -3.40 -3.34 -4.24
C ILE A 274 -4.39 -4.49 -4.51
N HIS A 275 -4.49 -5.48 -3.61
CA HIS A 275 -5.39 -6.62 -3.78
C HIS A 275 -6.87 -6.20 -3.80
N GLY A 276 -7.71 -6.96 -4.51
CA GLY A 276 -9.16 -6.78 -4.53
C GLY A 276 -9.88 -7.39 -3.32
N SER A 277 -11.19 -7.55 -3.44
CA SER A 277 -12.08 -8.02 -2.38
C SER A 277 -12.00 -9.52 -2.08
N ALA A 278 -11.43 -10.35 -2.96
CA ALA A 278 -11.24 -11.79 -2.82
C ALA A 278 -12.47 -12.52 -2.19
N PRO A 279 -13.62 -12.46 -2.86
CA PRO A 279 -14.90 -12.94 -2.29
C PRO A 279 -14.91 -14.44 -1.95
N ASP A 280 -14.06 -15.21 -2.60
CA ASP A 280 -13.87 -16.66 -2.41
C ASP A 280 -13.29 -17.04 -1.04
N ILE A 281 -12.58 -16.14 -0.38
CA ILE A 281 -11.97 -16.37 0.94
C ILE A 281 -12.54 -15.48 2.05
N THR A 282 -13.58 -14.70 1.76
CA THR A 282 -14.24 -13.81 2.72
C THR A 282 -14.74 -14.58 3.95
N GLY A 283 -14.46 -14.06 5.15
CA GLY A 283 -14.90 -14.64 6.43
C GLY A 283 -14.13 -15.88 6.86
N GLN A 284 -13.10 -16.30 6.11
CA GLN A 284 -12.33 -17.52 6.38
C GLN A 284 -11.05 -17.30 7.18
N ASP A 285 -10.75 -16.08 7.60
CA ASP A 285 -9.51 -15.71 8.31
C ASP A 285 -8.24 -16.12 7.52
N ARG A 286 -8.25 -15.97 6.20
CA ARG A 286 -7.16 -16.40 5.29
C ARG A 286 -6.47 -15.28 4.56
N ALA A 287 -7.10 -14.10 4.47
CA ALA A 287 -6.56 -12.96 3.75
C ALA A 287 -5.26 -12.46 4.39
N ASN A 288 -4.31 -12.07 3.55
CA ASN A 288 -3.05 -11.47 4.01
C ASN A 288 -3.28 -10.00 4.39
N PRO A 289 -3.11 -9.58 5.66
CA PRO A 289 -3.38 -8.22 6.09
C PRO A 289 -2.20 -7.27 5.84
N ILE A 290 -1.04 -7.76 5.38
CA ILE A 290 0.20 -6.98 5.32
C ILE A 290 0.05 -5.79 4.37
N GLY A 291 -0.56 -5.96 3.21
CA GLY A 291 -0.77 -4.87 2.24
C GLY A 291 -1.54 -3.71 2.86
N THR A 292 -2.63 -3.99 3.58
CA THR A 292 -3.43 -2.96 4.27
C THR A 292 -2.66 -2.34 5.45
N ILE A 293 -1.90 -3.15 6.21
CA ILE A 293 -1.04 -2.66 7.30
C ILE A 293 0.06 -1.73 6.75
N LEU A 294 0.68 -2.09 5.62
CA LEU A 294 1.68 -1.22 4.97
C LEU A 294 1.03 0.02 4.32
N SER A 295 -0.21 -0.07 3.86
CA SER A 295 -0.99 1.11 3.43
C SER A 295 -1.23 2.06 4.61
N ALA A 296 -1.48 1.54 5.81
CA ALA A 296 -1.52 2.33 7.03
C ALA A 296 -0.15 2.95 7.39
N ALA A 297 0.97 2.29 7.09
CA ALA A 297 2.29 2.91 7.21
C ALA A 297 2.48 4.06 6.22
N MET A 298 2.01 3.90 4.96
CA MET A 298 2.00 4.99 3.98
C MET A 298 1.10 6.15 4.42
N LEU A 299 -0.05 5.88 5.06
CA LEU A 299 -0.93 6.88 5.67
C LEU A 299 -0.18 7.71 6.72
N LEU A 300 0.52 7.04 7.65
CA LEU A 300 1.34 7.71 8.66
C LEU A 300 2.40 8.61 8.01
N ARG A 301 3.10 8.12 7.00
CA ARG A 301 4.18 8.83 6.31
C ARG A 301 3.68 10.00 5.46
N HIS A 302 2.71 9.75 4.57
CA HIS A 302 2.35 10.70 3.52
C HIS A 302 1.24 11.67 3.94
N ALA A 303 0.22 11.24 4.70
CA ALA A 303 -0.84 12.12 5.18
C ALA A 303 -0.46 12.79 6.50
N LEU A 304 -0.11 12.01 7.52
CA LEU A 304 0.11 12.53 8.87
C LEU A 304 1.52 13.04 9.12
N LYS A 305 2.47 12.85 8.18
CA LYS A 305 3.89 13.23 8.29
C LYS A 305 4.62 12.60 9.49
N LEU A 306 4.17 11.42 9.92
CA LEU A 306 4.70 10.65 11.03
C LEU A 306 5.67 9.58 10.52
N SER A 307 6.86 9.99 10.07
CA SER A 307 7.83 9.09 9.43
C SER A 307 8.45 8.07 10.39
N ALA A 308 8.63 8.40 11.65
CA ALA A 308 9.19 7.49 12.66
C ALA A 308 8.20 6.37 13.00
N GLU A 309 6.91 6.70 13.09
CA GLU A 309 5.81 5.78 13.31
C GLU A 309 5.61 4.83 12.13
N ALA A 310 5.65 5.38 10.91
CA ALA A 310 5.62 4.59 9.68
C ALA A 310 6.76 3.58 9.64
N LEU A 311 8.00 4.02 9.92
CA LEU A 311 9.18 3.14 9.98
C LEU A 311 9.05 2.07 11.06
N ALA A 312 8.46 2.40 12.21
CA ALA A 312 8.23 1.43 13.29
C ALA A 312 7.27 0.33 12.85
N LEU A 313 6.20 0.67 12.13
CA LEU A 313 5.23 -0.28 11.59
C LEU A 313 5.84 -1.14 10.47
N GLU A 314 6.53 -0.55 9.50
CA GLU A 314 7.26 -1.24 8.43
C GLU A 314 8.32 -2.20 9.01
N SER A 315 9.06 -1.76 10.03
CA SER A 315 10.05 -2.59 10.71
C SER A 315 9.42 -3.76 11.46
N ALA A 316 8.21 -3.61 12.00
CA ALA A 316 7.48 -4.69 12.64
C ALA A 316 7.07 -5.76 11.62
N VAL A 317 6.53 -5.36 10.47
CA VAL A 317 6.22 -6.27 9.35
C VAL A 317 7.49 -7.01 8.90
N ASN A 318 8.59 -6.29 8.67
CA ASN A 318 9.86 -6.90 8.26
C ASN A 318 10.38 -7.92 9.27
N ARG A 319 10.25 -7.68 10.59
CA ARG A 319 10.65 -8.65 11.62
C ARG A 319 9.80 -9.91 11.58
N VAL A 320 8.50 -9.78 11.36
CA VAL A 320 7.57 -10.91 11.28
C VAL A 320 7.88 -11.77 10.05
N LEU A 321 8.08 -11.14 8.88
CA LEU A 321 8.47 -11.84 7.66
C LEU A 321 9.84 -12.52 7.77
N LYS A 322 10.84 -11.86 8.36
CA LYS A 322 12.16 -12.47 8.66
C LYS A 322 12.07 -13.67 9.59
N GLY A 323 11.09 -13.69 10.49
CA GLY A 323 10.79 -14.83 11.35
C GLY A 323 10.10 -16.00 10.64
N GLY A 324 9.89 -15.91 9.32
CA GLY A 324 9.23 -16.95 8.52
C GLY A 324 7.71 -17.01 8.73
N HIS A 325 7.09 -15.98 9.29
CA HIS A 325 5.64 -15.93 9.50
C HIS A 325 4.92 -15.31 8.29
N GLY A 326 3.81 -15.92 7.87
CA GLY A 326 2.98 -15.46 6.75
C GLY A 326 1.64 -16.14 6.67
N THR A 327 0.81 -15.71 5.75
CA THR A 327 -0.45 -16.35 5.39
C THR A 327 -0.23 -17.38 4.26
N GLY A 328 -1.25 -18.17 3.94
CA GLY A 328 -1.13 -19.28 2.99
C GLY A 328 -0.80 -18.91 1.54
N ASP A 329 -0.91 -17.63 1.16
CA ASP A 329 -0.50 -17.08 -0.14
C ASP A 329 1.01 -16.89 -0.25
N LEU A 330 1.73 -16.80 0.89
CA LEU A 330 3.18 -16.63 0.92
C LEU A 330 3.89 -17.99 0.85
N LYS A 331 4.25 -18.40 -0.34
CA LYS A 331 5.07 -19.59 -0.53
C LYS A 331 6.41 -19.41 0.19
N GLY A 332 6.81 -20.41 0.98
CA GLY A 332 8.06 -20.36 1.77
C GLY A 332 7.90 -19.82 3.20
N ALA A 333 6.71 -19.39 3.62
CA ALA A 333 6.47 -19.11 5.04
C ALA A 333 6.59 -20.41 5.86
N SER A 334 7.44 -20.39 6.88
CA SER A 334 7.66 -21.55 7.77
C SER A 334 6.56 -21.69 8.83
N HIS A 335 5.88 -20.58 9.14
CA HIS A 335 4.82 -20.48 10.15
C HIS A 335 3.60 -19.83 9.52
N LEU A 336 2.58 -20.66 9.21
CA LEU A 336 1.34 -20.19 8.60
C LEU A 336 0.38 -19.62 9.65
N HIS A 337 -0.25 -18.51 9.30
CA HIS A 337 -1.20 -17.78 10.14
C HIS A 337 -2.49 -17.47 9.38
N GLY A 338 -3.57 -17.30 10.12
CA GLY A 338 -4.74 -16.59 9.62
C GLY A 338 -4.54 -15.08 9.68
N THR A 339 -5.46 -14.33 9.09
CA THR A 339 -5.46 -12.85 9.03
C THR A 339 -5.24 -12.24 10.41
N ARG A 340 -6.07 -12.63 11.39
CA ARG A 340 -6.05 -12.12 12.75
C ARG A 340 -4.78 -12.46 13.50
N SER A 341 -4.32 -13.71 13.39
CA SER A 341 -3.12 -14.15 14.11
C SER A 341 -1.85 -13.52 13.55
N LEU A 342 -1.76 -13.28 12.24
CA LEU A 342 -0.64 -12.55 11.64
C LEU A 342 -0.65 -11.08 12.05
N GLY A 343 -1.80 -10.41 12.04
CA GLY A 343 -1.94 -9.03 12.51
C GLY A 343 -1.58 -8.90 13.99
N ALA A 344 -1.99 -9.85 14.86
CA ALA A 344 -1.61 -9.86 16.27
C ALA A 344 -0.08 -9.96 16.44
N ARG A 345 0.58 -10.79 15.65
CA ARG A 345 2.04 -10.92 15.68
C ARG A 345 2.76 -9.65 15.24
N ILE A 346 2.23 -8.94 14.25
CA ILE A 346 2.77 -7.63 13.82
C ILE A 346 2.59 -6.61 14.96
N ARG A 347 1.43 -6.55 15.62
CA ARG A 347 1.21 -5.67 16.78
C ARG A 347 2.19 -5.94 17.94
N GLU A 348 2.45 -7.21 18.24
CA GLU A 348 3.48 -7.58 19.23
C GLU A 348 4.86 -7.06 18.82
N ALA A 349 5.19 -7.13 17.53
CA ALA A 349 6.46 -6.63 17.00
C ALA A 349 6.54 -5.09 16.97
N ILE A 350 5.45 -4.34 16.94
CA ILE A 350 5.44 -2.88 17.09
C ILE A 350 5.89 -2.46 18.49
N ARG A 351 5.50 -3.21 19.53
CA ARG A 351 5.84 -2.89 20.92
C ARG A 351 7.35 -3.00 21.15
N PRO A 352 7.96 -2.14 21.98
CA PRO A 352 9.36 -2.32 22.33
C PRO A 352 9.56 -3.70 23.00
N PRO A 353 10.72 -4.35 22.80
CA PRO A 353 10.97 -5.61 23.49
C PRO A 353 10.78 -5.40 24.99
N ARG A 354 9.97 -6.24 25.64
CA ARG A 354 9.84 -6.24 27.10
C ARG A 354 11.25 -6.36 27.67
N LYS A 355 11.70 -5.36 28.44
CA LYS A 355 12.93 -5.49 29.22
C LYS A 355 12.77 -6.77 30.04
N LYS A 356 13.60 -7.77 29.79
CA LYS A 356 13.67 -8.92 30.72
C LYS A 356 14.03 -8.32 32.08
N VAL A 357 13.06 -8.25 32.96
CA VAL A 357 13.36 -8.01 34.37
C VAL A 357 14.24 -9.19 34.77
N PRO A 358 15.50 -8.97 35.23
CA PRO A 358 16.29 -10.06 35.73
C PRO A 358 15.44 -10.71 36.84
N ARG A 359 15.20 -12.03 36.77
CA ARG A 359 14.71 -12.74 37.95
C ARG A 359 15.72 -12.45 39.03
N LEU A 360 15.33 -11.71 40.06
CA LEU A 360 16.02 -11.70 41.32
C LEU A 360 16.06 -13.18 41.77
N VAL A 361 17.22 -13.78 41.62
CA VAL A 361 17.50 -15.06 42.25
C VAL A 361 17.50 -14.72 43.74
N ASP A 362 16.48 -15.19 44.45
CA ASP A 362 16.48 -15.18 45.90
C ASP A 362 17.73 -15.92 46.35
N SER A 363 18.81 -15.19 46.61
CA SER A 363 19.92 -15.69 47.41
C SER A 363 19.42 -15.75 48.85
N ALA A 364 18.89 -16.90 49.20
CA ALA A 364 18.66 -17.23 50.58
C ALA A 364 19.98 -17.04 51.36
N TYR A 365 20.08 -15.96 52.13
CA TYR A 365 21.07 -15.81 53.16
C TYR A 365 20.77 -16.83 54.24
N SER A 366 21.49 -17.97 54.24
CA SER A 366 21.61 -18.83 55.39
C SER A 366 22.71 -18.26 56.29
N TRP A 367 22.30 -17.46 57.29
CA TRP A 367 23.10 -17.22 58.50
C TRP A 367 22.73 -18.28 59.51
N CYS A 368 23.63 -19.27 59.72
CA CYS A 368 23.68 -20.11 60.85
C CYS A 368 25.16 -20.43 61.15
N GLY A 369 25.70 -19.83 62.16
CA GLY A 369 27.02 -20.07 62.67
C GLY A 369 27.05 -19.58 64.09
N SER A 370 26.76 -20.48 65.08
CA SER A 370 26.87 -20.28 66.53
C SER A 370 28.30 -20.10 66.94
N PRO A 371 28.57 -19.43 68.09
CA PRO A 371 29.91 -19.29 68.65
C PRO A 371 30.26 -20.42 69.62
N GLU A 372 31.37 -21.07 69.42
CA GLU A 372 32.03 -21.82 70.50
C GLU A 372 33.45 -21.36 70.60
N GLY A 373 33.77 -20.99 71.79
CA GLY A 373 35.02 -20.67 72.43
C GLY A 373 35.94 -21.81 72.65
N HIS A 374 37.20 -21.43 72.89
CA HIS A 374 38.18 -21.94 73.85
C HIS A 374 39.51 -21.29 73.49
N SER A 375 39.99 -20.46 74.32
CA SER A 375 40.92 -20.57 75.49
C SER A 375 42.26 -21.18 75.12
N SER A 376 43.25 -20.36 75.43
CA SER A 376 44.51 -20.60 76.15
C SER A 376 45.78 -21.03 75.39
N ASN A 377 46.77 -20.23 75.69
CA ASN A 377 48.18 -20.52 76.02
C ASN A 377 49.22 -20.62 74.87
N HIS A 378 50.04 -19.80 74.82
CA HIS A 378 51.43 -19.42 75.17
C HIS A 378 51.96 -18.34 74.26
#